data_d1c2e8c3ad66076859e9cee7b79fd61e
#
_entry.id   d1c2e8c3ad66076859e9cee7b79fd61e
#
_cell.length_a   1.000
_cell.length_b   1.000
_cell.length_c   1.000
_cell.angle_alpha   90.00
_cell.angle_beta   90.00
_cell.angle_gamma   90.00
#
_symmetry.space_group_name_H-M   'P 1'
#
loop_
_entity.id
_entity.type
_entity.pdbx_description
1 polymer ?
#
loop_
_entity_poly.entity_id
_entity_poly.type
_entity_poly.pdbx_seq_one_letter_code
_entity_poly.pdbx_strand_id
1 'polypeptide(L)'
;MEIAMKKQILLYNIKDKKRAMDIRRVLMPLKIRIKTISPDEFAHPIGYLLGLSGYEASDAPAQDYFFEDEMMIMAGFTSYDIDQLIRGFHKRRIQVIPLKAIVTPHNQEWSSFKLYGDLKKEHEKMTE
;
A
#
# COMPACT_ATOMS: atom_id res chain seq x y z
N MET A 1 -2.31 -13.27 -24.04
CA MET A 1 -0.99 -12.90 -23.49
C MET A 1 -1.20 -12.13 -22.20
N GLU A 2 -0.69 -12.66 -21.10
CA GLU A 2 -0.75 -11.96 -19.84
C GLU A 2 0.26 -10.81 -19.81
N ILE A 3 -0.23 -9.64 -19.44
CA ILE A 3 0.64 -8.51 -19.20
C ILE A 3 0.90 -8.48 -17.69
N ALA A 4 2.14 -8.72 -17.31
CA ALA A 4 2.50 -8.68 -15.91
C ALA A 4 2.23 -7.27 -15.34
N MET A 5 1.62 -7.22 -14.17
CA MET A 5 1.40 -5.96 -13.48
C MET A 5 2.72 -5.33 -13.11
N LYS A 6 2.91 -4.06 -13.42
CA LYS A 6 4.11 -3.33 -13.01
C LYS A 6 4.16 -3.25 -11.50
N LYS A 7 5.37 -3.32 -10.94
CA LYS A 7 5.55 -3.21 -9.50
C LYS A 7 5.22 -1.80 -9.03
N GLN A 8 4.26 -1.72 -8.15
CA GLN A 8 3.83 -0.44 -7.57
C GLN A 8 3.62 -0.59 -6.08
N ILE A 9 3.85 0.51 -5.38
CA ILE A 9 3.54 0.59 -3.95
C ILE A 9 2.66 1.81 -3.73
N LEU A 10 1.57 1.60 -2.99
CA LEU A 10 0.72 2.68 -2.50
C LEU A 10 1.07 2.91 -1.03
N LEU A 11 1.44 4.14 -0.69
CA LEU A 11 1.82 4.52 0.67
C LEU A 11 0.75 5.42 1.29
N TYR A 12 0.40 5.13 2.54
CA TYR A 12 -0.67 5.82 3.27
C TYR A 12 -0.15 6.39 4.57
N ASN A 13 -0.40 7.67 4.80
CA ASN A 13 -0.20 8.32 6.10
C ASN A 13 1.25 8.34 6.60
N ILE A 14 2.22 8.41 5.70
CA ILE A 14 3.61 8.60 6.08
C ILE A 14 3.82 10.11 6.25
N LYS A 15 3.60 10.60 7.47
CA LYS A 15 3.56 12.05 7.73
C LYS A 15 4.92 12.67 7.95
N ASP A 16 5.86 11.93 8.53
CA ASP A 16 7.20 12.45 8.78
C ASP A 16 8.01 12.50 7.48
N LYS A 17 8.54 13.67 7.16
CA LYS A 17 9.29 13.87 5.91
C LYS A 17 10.55 13.03 5.83
N LYS A 18 11.28 12.92 6.94
CA LYS A 18 12.51 12.11 6.97
C LYS A 18 12.18 10.64 6.75
N ARG A 19 11.14 10.15 7.43
CA ARG A 19 10.69 8.75 7.26
C ARG A 19 10.27 8.49 5.81
N ALA A 20 9.53 9.41 5.20
CA ALA A 20 9.10 9.27 3.81
C ALA A 20 10.30 9.19 2.87
N MET A 21 11.33 10.02 3.09
CA MET A 21 12.56 9.99 2.30
C MET A 21 13.31 8.69 2.47
N ASP A 22 13.42 8.22 3.71
CA ASP A 22 14.12 6.97 4.02
C ASP A 22 13.43 5.77 3.35
N ILE A 23 12.09 5.74 3.38
CA ILE A 23 11.32 4.70 2.72
C ILE A 23 11.56 4.75 1.20
N ARG A 24 11.54 5.94 0.60
CA ARG A 24 11.81 6.08 -0.84
C ARG A 24 13.20 5.59 -1.21
N ARG A 25 14.20 5.82 -0.36
CA ARG A 25 15.56 5.35 -0.61
C ARG A 25 15.66 3.82 -0.62
N VAL A 26 14.83 3.14 0.16
CA VAL A 26 14.74 1.68 0.12
C VAL A 26 14.13 1.22 -1.20
N LEU A 27 13.09 1.90 -1.66
CA LEU A 27 12.29 1.47 -2.80
C LEU A 27 12.93 1.79 -4.16
N MET A 28 13.65 2.91 -4.24
CA MET A 28 14.22 3.36 -5.52
C MET A 28 15.13 2.33 -6.20
N PRO A 29 16.07 1.69 -5.50
CA PRO A 29 16.93 0.69 -6.14
C PRO A 29 16.17 -0.52 -6.66
N LEU A 30 14.96 -0.75 -6.16
CA LEU A 30 14.14 -1.90 -6.55
C LEU A 30 13.29 -1.62 -7.79
N LYS A 31 13.39 -0.41 -8.35
CA LYS A 31 12.66 0.01 -9.55
C LYS A 31 11.15 -0.13 -9.39
N ILE A 32 10.63 0.34 -8.27
CA ILE A 32 9.22 0.28 -7.91
C ILE A 32 8.59 1.66 -8.08
N ARG A 33 7.42 1.71 -8.73
CA ARG A 33 6.63 2.94 -8.81
C ARG A 33 6.00 3.20 -7.45
N ILE A 34 6.20 4.38 -6.90
CA ILE A 34 5.67 4.77 -5.60
C ILE A 34 4.57 5.81 -5.80
N LYS A 35 3.40 5.55 -5.20
CA LYS A 35 2.31 6.52 -5.19
C LYS A 35 1.88 6.77 -3.75
N THR A 36 1.92 8.03 -3.35
CA THR A 36 1.41 8.45 -2.05
C THR A 36 -0.08 8.75 -2.19
N ILE A 37 -0.90 8.11 -1.36
CA ILE A 37 -2.35 8.24 -1.43
C ILE A 37 -2.80 9.25 -0.39
N SER A 38 -3.58 10.24 -0.82
CA SER A 38 -4.12 11.26 0.08
C SER A 38 -5.46 10.82 0.66
N PRO A 39 -5.88 11.38 1.81
CA PRO A 39 -7.13 10.96 2.45
C PRO A 39 -8.39 11.07 1.59
N ASP A 40 -8.42 12.01 0.65
CA ASP A 40 -9.55 12.15 -0.26
C ASP A 40 -9.66 11.01 -1.27
N GLU A 41 -8.62 10.14 -1.35
CA GLU A 41 -8.61 9.00 -2.25
C GLU A 41 -8.92 7.67 -1.55
N PHE A 42 -9.11 7.68 -0.23
CA PHE A 42 -9.26 6.44 0.54
C PHE A 42 -10.54 5.65 0.22
N ALA A 43 -11.54 6.30 -0.34
CA ALA A 43 -12.80 5.64 -0.71
C ALA A 43 -12.76 4.99 -2.11
N HIS A 44 -11.77 5.34 -2.92
CA HIS A 44 -11.67 4.80 -4.28
C HIS A 44 -11.27 3.32 -4.25
N PRO A 45 -11.71 2.52 -5.23
CA PRO A 45 -11.22 1.14 -5.34
C PRO A 45 -9.70 1.11 -5.51
N ILE A 46 -9.06 0.14 -4.91
CA ILE A 46 -7.59 -0.04 -5.01
C ILE A 46 -7.18 -0.15 -6.48
N GLY A 47 -7.96 -0.89 -7.29
CA GLY A 47 -7.69 -0.99 -8.73
C GLY A 47 -7.69 0.34 -9.44
N TYR A 48 -8.57 1.26 -9.04
CA TYR A 48 -8.58 2.61 -9.59
C TYR A 48 -7.27 3.35 -9.25
N LEU A 49 -6.84 3.25 -8.00
CA LEU A 49 -5.60 3.92 -7.55
C LEU A 49 -4.37 3.37 -8.28
N LEU A 50 -4.41 2.11 -8.68
CA LEU A 50 -3.31 1.47 -9.41
C LEU A 50 -3.36 1.76 -10.92
N GLY A 51 -4.42 2.39 -11.40
CA GLY A 51 -4.59 2.68 -12.82
C GLY A 51 -5.04 1.47 -13.63
N LEU A 52 -5.63 0.47 -12.98
CA LEU A 52 -6.14 -0.71 -13.69
C LEU A 52 -7.46 -0.38 -14.40
N SER A 53 -7.64 -0.94 -15.61
CA SER A 53 -8.88 -0.73 -16.34
C SER A 53 -10.06 -1.40 -15.65
N GLY A 54 -11.27 -0.84 -15.84
CA GLY A 54 -12.48 -1.40 -15.27
C GLY A 54 -12.87 -0.88 -13.90
N TYR A 55 -12.11 0.07 -13.36
CA TYR A 55 -12.41 0.66 -12.05
C TYR A 55 -12.63 2.16 -12.18
N GLU A 56 -13.59 2.69 -11.43
CA GLU A 56 -13.94 4.10 -11.44
C GLU A 56 -13.78 4.71 -10.05
N ALA A 57 -13.58 6.04 -10.02
CA ALA A 57 -13.52 6.77 -8.76
C ALA A 57 -14.84 6.65 -8.01
N SER A 58 -14.76 6.63 -6.68
CA SER A 58 -15.94 6.60 -5.82
C SER A 58 -16.42 8.02 -5.51
N ASP A 59 -17.74 8.20 -5.48
CA ASP A 59 -18.36 9.46 -5.06
C ASP A 59 -18.66 9.49 -3.55
N ALA A 60 -18.28 8.43 -2.83
CA ALA A 60 -18.55 8.35 -1.39
C ALA A 60 -17.82 9.46 -0.63
N PRO A 61 -18.42 9.98 0.46
CA PRO A 61 -17.76 11.02 1.26
C PRO A 61 -16.43 10.53 1.83
N ALA A 62 -15.36 11.25 1.54
CA ALA A 62 -14.02 10.83 1.93
C ALA A 62 -13.87 10.71 3.45
N GLN A 63 -14.55 11.57 4.21
CA GLN A 63 -14.44 11.54 5.67
C GLN A 63 -14.95 10.24 6.30
N ASP A 64 -15.82 9.51 5.59
CA ASP A 64 -16.35 8.23 6.10
C ASP A 64 -15.36 7.08 5.90
N TYR A 65 -14.25 7.32 5.19
CA TYR A 65 -13.25 6.32 4.84
C TYR A 65 -11.87 6.67 5.39
N PHE A 66 -11.83 7.55 6.38
CA PHE A 66 -10.56 8.08 6.92
C PHE A 66 -9.94 7.12 7.92
N PHE A 67 -8.59 7.01 7.88
CA PHE A 67 -7.79 6.32 8.89
C PHE A 67 -6.43 7.01 8.99
N GLU A 68 -5.75 6.84 10.13
CA GLU A 68 -4.50 7.54 10.38
C GLU A 68 -3.26 6.67 10.37
N ASP A 69 -3.42 5.35 10.49
CA ASP A 69 -2.28 4.43 10.56
C ASP A 69 -1.52 4.39 9.24
N GLU A 70 -0.20 4.20 9.35
CA GLU A 70 0.63 3.95 8.16
C GLU A 70 0.22 2.62 7.55
N MET A 71 0.17 2.59 6.22
CA MET A 71 -0.15 1.36 5.49
C MET A 71 0.60 1.35 4.17
N MET A 72 0.96 0.15 3.72
CA MET A 72 1.62 -0.04 2.43
C MET A 72 0.92 -1.16 1.67
N ILE A 73 0.52 -0.87 0.43
CA ILE A 73 -0.08 -1.86 -0.45
C ILE A 73 0.89 -2.12 -1.60
N MET A 74 1.21 -3.40 -1.84
CA MET A 74 2.17 -3.82 -2.86
C MET A 74 1.46 -4.48 -4.02
N ALA A 75 1.69 -4.01 -5.24
CA ALA A 75 1.10 -4.55 -6.46
C ALA A 75 2.18 -5.10 -7.38
N GLY A 76 1.95 -6.29 -7.94
CA GLY A 76 2.88 -6.92 -8.87
C GLY A 76 4.12 -7.52 -8.22
N PHE A 77 4.06 -7.77 -6.91
CA PHE A 77 5.20 -8.29 -6.15
C PHE A 77 5.20 -9.81 -6.10
N THR A 78 6.40 -10.39 -6.26
CA THR A 78 6.64 -11.81 -5.98
C THR A 78 7.15 -11.95 -4.53
N SER A 79 7.24 -13.20 -4.05
CA SER A 79 7.83 -13.45 -2.72
C SER A 79 9.27 -12.92 -2.63
N TYR A 80 10.03 -13.05 -3.73
CA TYR A 80 11.39 -12.51 -3.80
C TYR A 80 11.38 -10.99 -3.61
N ASP A 81 10.46 -10.31 -4.27
CA ASP A 81 10.34 -8.84 -4.18
C ASP A 81 10.04 -8.40 -2.75
N ILE A 82 9.17 -9.13 -2.06
CA ILE A 82 8.82 -8.84 -0.67
C ILE A 82 10.05 -9.00 0.23
N ASP A 83 10.81 -10.09 0.03
CA ASP A 83 12.04 -10.31 0.79
C ASP A 83 13.05 -9.20 0.58
N GLN A 84 13.23 -8.75 -0.66
CA GLN A 84 14.15 -7.66 -0.97
C GLN A 84 13.72 -6.37 -0.30
N LEU A 85 12.42 -6.10 -0.27
CA LEU A 85 11.86 -4.93 0.40
C LEU A 85 12.16 -4.97 1.90
N ILE A 86 11.84 -6.07 2.55
CA ILE A 86 12.04 -6.22 4.00
C ILE A 86 13.53 -6.12 4.35
N ARG A 87 14.39 -6.76 3.57
CA ARG A 87 15.84 -6.68 3.77
C ARG A 87 16.35 -5.25 3.63
N GLY A 88 15.79 -4.49 2.67
CA GLY A 88 16.15 -3.10 2.48
C GLY A 88 15.84 -2.24 3.69
N PHE A 89 14.68 -2.45 4.30
CA PHE A 89 14.31 -1.75 5.53
C PHE A 89 15.27 -2.10 6.67
N HIS A 90 15.55 -3.39 6.87
CA HIS A 90 16.46 -3.84 7.93
C HIS A 90 17.87 -3.31 7.73
N LYS A 91 18.39 -3.39 6.50
CA LYS A 91 19.74 -2.95 6.19
C LYS A 91 19.94 -1.48 6.48
N ARG A 92 18.95 -0.65 6.22
CA ARG A 92 18.99 0.79 6.46
C ARG A 92 18.51 1.19 7.85
N ARG A 93 18.13 0.19 8.67
CA ARG A 93 17.63 0.40 10.03
C ARG A 93 16.40 1.31 10.06
N ILE A 94 15.52 1.12 9.08
CA ILE A 94 14.26 1.85 9.00
C ILE A 94 13.15 0.95 9.53
N GLN A 95 12.32 1.50 10.42
CA GLN A 95 11.21 0.75 10.97
C GLN A 95 10.23 0.39 9.85
N VAL A 96 9.85 -0.90 9.78
CA VAL A 96 8.90 -1.36 8.78
C VAL A 96 7.51 -0.77 9.02
N ILE A 97 6.72 -0.71 7.97
CA ILE A 97 5.32 -0.28 8.07
C ILE A 97 4.52 -1.51 8.54
N PRO A 98 3.84 -1.44 9.70
CA PRO A 98 3.17 -2.61 10.27
C PRO A 98 2.05 -3.18 9.40
N LEU A 99 1.24 -2.31 8.79
CA LEU A 99 0.10 -2.74 7.97
C LEU A 99 0.53 -2.83 6.52
N LYS A 100 0.68 -4.06 6.02
CA LYS A 100 1.13 -4.32 4.65
C LYS A 100 0.22 -5.33 3.99
N ALA A 101 -0.09 -5.13 2.73
CA ALA A 101 -0.89 -6.08 1.97
C ALA A 101 -0.41 -6.17 0.54
N ILE A 102 -0.68 -7.32 -0.09
CA ILE A 102 -0.44 -7.56 -1.50
C ILE A 102 -1.77 -7.43 -2.23
N VAL A 103 -1.75 -6.77 -3.38
CA VAL A 103 -2.93 -6.67 -4.23
C VAL A 103 -3.23 -8.04 -4.83
N THR A 104 -4.49 -8.46 -4.73
CA THR A 104 -5.00 -9.70 -5.31
C THR A 104 -6.17 -9.37 -6.23
N PRO A 105 -6.59 -10.27 -7.14
CA PRO A 105 -7.80 -10.03 -7.91
C PRO A 105 -9.03 -9.78 -7.04
N HIS A 106 -9.02 -10.32 -5.82
CA HIS A 106 -10.13 -10.18 -4.89
C HIS A 106 -10.20 -8.78 -4.27
N ASN A 107 -9.07 -8.24 -3.81
CA ASN A 107 -9.09 -6.96 -3.09
C ASN A 107 -8.92 -5.74 -4.00
N GLN A 108 -8.74 -5.91 -5.29
CA GLN A 108 -8.70 -4.80 -6.25
C GLN A 108 -9.99 -3.97 -6.23
N GLU A 109 -11.10 -4.61 -5.92
CA GLU A 109 -12.42 -3.96 -5.89
C GLU A 109 -12.67 -3.20 -4.60
N TRP A 110 -11.88 -3.48 -3.56
CA TRP A 110 -12.07 -2.87 -2.25
C TRP A 110 -11.50 -1.45 -2.21
N SER A 111 -12.10 -0.61 -1.35
CA SER A 111 -11.49 0.66 -1.01
C SER A 111 -10.26 0.41 -0.13
N SER A 112 -9.37 1.39 -0.08
CA SER A 112 -8.23 1.33 0.84
C SER A 112 -8.70 1.19 2.28
N PHE A 113 -9.80 1.87 2.64
CA PHE A 113 -10.37 1.82 3.99
C PHE A 113 -10.81 0.40 4.37
N LYS A 114 -11.44 -0.32 3.43
CA LYS A 114 -11.86 -1.70 3.70
C LYS A 114 -10.67 -2.61 3.94
N LEU A 115 -9.64 -2.49 3.11
CA LEU A 115 -8.44 -3.30 3.29
C LEU A 115 -7.73 -2.95 4.59
N TYR A 116 -7.68 -1.66 4.91
CA TYR A 116 -7.14 -1.21 6.19
C TYR A 116 -7.86 -1.89 7.37
N GLY A 117 -9.18 -1.92 7.32
CA GLY A 117 -9.99 -2.53 8.39
C GLY A 117 -9.66 -4.00 8.60
N ASP A 118 -9.51 -4.75 7.50
CA ASP A 118 -9.15 -6.17 7.57
C ASP A 118 -7.75 -6.37 8.13
N LEU A 119 -6.77 -5.58 7.66
CA LEU A 119 -5.40 -5.66 8.15
C LEU A 119 -5.29 -5.30 9.63
N LYS A 120 -6.05 -4.30 10.06
CA LYS A 120 -6.04 -3.86 11.45
C LYS A 120 -6.56 -4.97 12.36
N LYS A 121 -7.64 -5.65 11.96
CA LYS A 121 -8.19 -6.78 12.72
C LYS A 121 -7.19 -7.92 12.82
N GLU A 122 -6.52 -8.26 11.73
CA GLU A 122 -5.52 -9.33 11.73
C GLU A 122 -4.34 -8.97 12.62
N HIS A 123 -3.87 -7.74 12.54
CA HIS A 123 -2.75 -7.26 13.35
C HIS A 123 -3.08 -7.31 14.85
N GLU A 124 -4.28 -6.89 15.24
CA GLU A 124 -4.73 -6.92 16.62
C GLU A 124 -4.82 -8.35 17.15
N LYS A 125 -5.29 -9.29 16.35
CA LYS A 125 -5.35 -10.69 16.73
C LYS A 125 -3.96 -11.28 16.97
N MET A 126 -2.98 -10.89 16.18
CA MET A 126 -1.61 -11.40 16.30
C MET A 126 -0.87 -10.85 17.51
N THR A 127 -1.32 -9.74 18.07
CA THR A 127 -0.67 -9.10 19.21
C THR A 127 -1.32 -9.42 20.55
N GLU A 128 -2.43 -10.14 20.54
CA GLU A 128 -3.09 -10.59 21.76
C GLU A 128 -2.35 -11.69 22.49
#